data_089b4faecec097b4af57809f552ea99e
#
_entry.id   089b4faecec097b4af57809f552ea99e
#
_cell.length_a   1.000
_cell.length_b   1.000
_cell.length_c   1.000
_cell.angle_alpha   90.00
_cell.angle_beta   90.00
_cell.angle_gamma   90.00
#
_symmetry.space_group_name_H-M   'P 1'
#
loop_
_entity.id
_entity.type
_entity.pdbx_description
1 polymer ?
#
loop_
_entity_poly.entity_id
_entity_poly.type
_entity_poly.pdbx_seq_one_letter_code
_entity_poly.pdbx_strand_id
1 'polypeptide(L)'
;VEVITTLADKRREKRWNFERKLLQEISLKEIEKQFHETFETVIPREYAKRPFLVDPSLDIGIDAYLLGANYSRFFQHGENEQQAKVRAEDELTDLSFDMFNLLTCWILEGERYGDALGIASDVYVDTLWQRGFQAGAKRYRMKLH
;
A
#
# COMPACT_ATOMS: atom_id res chain seq x y z
N VAL A 1 -8.68 -35.53 -17.65
CA VAL A 1 -9.43 -34.82 -16.58
C VAL A 1 -9.66 -33.41 -17.00
N GLU A 2 -10.91 -33.05 -17.19
CA GLU A 2 -11.28 -31.67 -17.49
C GLU A 2 -11.19 -30.83 -16.22
N VAL A 3 -10.43 -29.74 -16.29
CA VAL A 3 -10.40 -28.75 -15.23
C VAL A 3 -11.45 -27.70 -15.56
N ILE A 4 -12.51 -27.69 -14.78
CA ILE A 4 -13.55 -26.67 -14.92
C ILE A 4 -13.09 -25.41 -14.16
N THR A 5 -12.74 -24.38 -14.91
CA THR A 5 -12.38 -23.09 -14.34
C THR A 5 -13.65 -22.25 -14.16
N THR A 6 -13.99 -21.89 -12.94
CA THR A 6 -15.14 -21.04 -12.67
C THR A 6 -14.85 -19.58 -13.09
N LEU A 7 -15.93 -18.80 -13.23
CA LEU A 7 -15.80 -17.37 -13.50
C LEU A 7 -15.06 -16.65 -12.39
N ALA A 8 -15.26 -17.08 -11.14
CA ALA A 8 -14.54 -16.53 -9.97
C ALA A 8 -13.04 -16.82 -10.06
N ASP A 9 -12.66 -18.01 -10.50
CA ASP A 9 -11.25 -18.39 -10.67
C ASP A 9 -10.58 -17.55 -11.76
N LYS A 10 -11.28 -17.32 -12.87
CA LYS A 10 -10.78 -16.45 -13.95
C LYS A 10 -10.59 -15.02 -13.49
N ARG A 11 -11.50 -14.49 -12.65
CA ARG A 11 -11.38 -13.14 -12.09
C ARG A 11 -10.18 -13.04 -11.15
N ARG A 12 -9.95 -14.04 -10.31
CA ARG A 12 -8.79 -14.09 -9.42
C ARG A 12 -7.48 -14.16 -10.19
N GLU A 13 -7.42 -14.95 -11.24
CA GLU A 13 -6.24 -15.06 -12.10
C GLU A 13 -5.94 -13.74 -12.81
N LYS A 14 -6.95 -13.07 -13.33
CA LYS A 14 -6.81 -11.73 -13.94
C LYS A 14 -6.28 -10.71 -12.95
N ARG A 15 -6.83 -10.69 -11.74
CA ARG A 15 -6.38 -9.80 -10.65
C ARG A 15 -4.94 -10.10 -10.26
N TRP A 16 -4.60 -11.36 -10.10
CA TRP A 16 -3.25 -11.80 -9.77
C TRP A 16 -2.22 -11.36 -10.82
N ASN A 17 -2.54 -11.54 -12.10
CA ASN A 17 -1.67 -11.12 -13.19
C ASN A 17 -1.49 -9.60 -13.23
N PHE A 18 -2.56 -8.86 -12.98
CA PHE A 18 -2.53 -7.40 -12.92
C PHE A 18 -1.63 -6.93 -11.77
N GLU A 19 -1.79 -7.49 -10.58
CA GLU A 19 -0.98 -7.16 -9.41
C GLU A 19 0.50 -7.49 -9.64
N ARG A 20 0.81 -8.62 -10.24
CA ARG A 20 2.19 -8.98 -10.58
C ARG A 20 2.85 -7.95 -11.50
N LYS A 21 2.14 -7.51 -12.52
CA LYS A 21 2.66 -6.50 -13.45
C LYS A 21 2.92 -5.17 -12.74
N LEU A 22 2.05 -4.78 -11.83
CA LEU A 22 2.22 -3.56 -11.04
C LEU A 22 3.39 -3.65 -10.09
N LEU A 23 3.60 -4.81 -9.46
CA LEU A 23 4.75 -5.01 -8.57
C LEU A 23 6.07 -5.00 -9.32
N GLN A 24 6.08 -5.33 -10.62
CA GLN A 24 7.27 -5.19 -11.44
C GLN A 24 7.62 -3.73 -11.74
N GLU A 25 6.65 -2.83 -11.68
CA GLU A 25 6.86 -1.40 -11.94
C GLU A 25 7.41 -0.66 -10.72
N ILE A 26 7.13 -1.15 -9.50
CA ILE A 26 7.65 -0.56 -8.28
C ILE A 26 8.69 -1.50 -7.66
N SER A 27 9.84 -0.97 -7.30
CA SER A 27 10.86 -1.75 -6.61
C SER A 27 10.67 -1.66 -5.10
N LEU A 28 11.15 -2.68 -4.37
CA LEU A 28 11.19 -2.64 -2.91
C LEU A 28 12.01 -1.46 -2.41
N LYS A 29 13.03 -1.03 -3.16
CA LYS A 29 13.84 0.14 -2.83
C LYS A 29 13.02 1.42 -2.82
N GLU A 30 12.06 1.55 -3.72
CA GLU A 30 11.17 2.73 -3.77
C GLU A 30 10.23 2.76 -2.56
N ILE A 31 9.71 1.62 -2.15
CA ILE A 31 8.86 1.51 -0.96
C ILE A 31 9.69 1.80 0.29
N GLU A 32 10.90 1.24 0.38
CA GLU A 32 11.82 1.49 1.49
C GLU A 32 12.19 2.97 1.56
N LYS A 33 12.45 3.60 0.43
CA LYS A 33 12.71 5.04 0.36
C LYS A 33 11.51 5.83 0.91
N GLN A 34 10.30 5.46 0.54
CA GLN A 34 9.09 6.10 1.05
C GLN A 34 8.96 5.92 2.56
N PHE A 35 9.28 4.74 3.07
CA PHE A 35 9.31 4.47 4.50
C PHE A 35 10.29 5.42 5.22
N HIS A 36 11.52 5.52 4.74
CA HIS A 36 12.52 6.37 5.35
C HIS A 36 12.15 7.86 5.26
N GLU A 37 11.67 8.31 4.12
CA GLU A 37 11.24 9.71 3.95
C GLU A 37 10.11 10.08 4.92
N THR A 38 9.20 9.16 5.17
CA THR A 38 8.04 9.40 6.03
C THR A 38 8.40 9.34 7.51
N PHE A 39 9.23 8.39 7.92
CA PHE A 39 9.50 8.10 9.33
C PHE A 39 10.86 8.60 9.83
N GLU A 40 11.71 9.08 8.97
CA GLU A 40 13.09 9.50 9.28
C GLU A 40 13.18 10.44 10.49
N THR A 41 12.26 11.40 10.60
CA THR A 41 12.24 12.39 11.68
C THR A 41 11.36 11.98 12.86
N VAL A 42 10.61 10.90 12.73
CA VAL A 42 9.58 10.50 13.70
C VAL A 42 10.06 9.36 14.60
N ILE A 43 10.83 8.42 14.04
CA ILE A 43 11.36 7.28 14.79
C ILE A 43 12.85 7.47 15.09
N PRO A 44 13.35 6.94 16.24
CA PRO A 44 14.76 6.97 16.54
C PRO A 44 15.58 6.25 15.45
N ARG A 45 16.75 6.81 15.10
CA ARG A 45 17.63 6.25 14.05
C ARG A 45 18.00 4.80 14.26
N GLU A 46 18.13 4.38 15.51
CA GLU A 46 18.48 3.01 15.88
C GLU A 46 17.45 1.98 15.41
N TYR A 47 16.18 2.39 15.25
CA TYR A 47 15.11 1.50 14.77
C TYR A 47 14.95 1.51 13.25
N ALA A 48 15.34 2.59 12.59
CA ALA A 48 15.07 2.82 11.18
C ALA A 48 15.70 1.80 10.22
N LYS A 49 16.74 1.09 10.67
CA LYS A 49 17.45 0.08 9.86
C LYS A 49 17.26 -1.34 10.36
N ARG A 50 16.44 -1.54 11.38
CA ARG A 50 16.24 -2.88 11.96
C ARG A 50 15.30 -3.69 11.06
N PRO A 51 15.72 -4.90 10.59
CA PRO A 51 14.88 -5.72 9.72
C PRO A 51 13.53 -6.10 10.35
N PHE A 52 13.47 -6.32 11.66
CA PHE A 52 12.23 -6.67 12.33
C PHE A 52 11.19 -5.54 12.28
N LEU A 53 11.60 -4.31 12.01
CA LEU A 53 10.71 -3.17 11.83
C LEU A 53 10.51 -2.84 10.35
N VAL A 54 11.59 -2.82 9.58
CA VAL A 54 11.57 -2.41 8.17
C VAL A 54 10.81 -3.44 7.31
N ASP A 55 11.10 -4.72 7.45
CA ASP A 55 10.50 -5.75 6.60
C ASP A 55 8.97 -5.80 6.70
N PRO A 56 8.34 -5.85 7.90
CA PRO A 56 6.89 -5.77 7.99
C PRO A 56 6.32 -4.44 7.48
N SER A 57 7.06 -3.35 7.63
CA SER A 57 6.65 -2.04 7.13
C SER A 57 6.60 -2.02 5.60
N LEU A 58 7.53 -2.69 4.94
CA LEU A 58 7.53 -2.85 3.48
C LEU A 58 6.33 -3.69 3.02
N ASP A 59 5.98 -4.73 3.76
CA ASP A 59 4.80 -5.56 3.45
C ASP A 59 3.52 -4.73 3.48
N ILE A 60 3.35 -3.91 4.50
CA ILE A 60 2.20 -2.99 4.60
C ILE A 60 2.22 -2.00 3.42
N GLY A 61 3.40 -1.50 3.07
CA GLY A 61 3.57 -0.60 1.93
C GLY A 61 3.16 -1.24 0.60
N ILE A 62 3.52 -2.49 0.39
CA ILE A 62 3.11 -3.27 -0.78
C ILE A 62 1.59 -3.40 -0.82
N ASP A 63 0.98 -3.74 0.31
CA ASP A 63 -0.47 -3.88 0.42
C ASP A 63 -1.19 -2.57 0.10
N ALA A 64 -0.69 -1.45 0.60
CA ALA A 64 -1.26 -0.13 0.30
C ALA A 64 -1.16 0.21 -1.19
N TYR A 65 -0.01 -0.06 -1.81
CA TYR A 65 0.20 0.15 -3.24
C TYR A 65 -0.77 -0.69 -4.07
N LEU A 66 -0.88 -1.98 -3.77
CA LEU A 66 -1.78 -2.89 -4.47
C LEU A 66 -3.25 -2.52 -4.27
N LEU A 67 -3.61 -2.05 -3.08
CA LEU A 67 -4.96 -1.58 -2.81
C LEU A 67 -5.31 -0.40 -3.71
N GLY A 68 -4.41 0.59 -3.83
CA GLY A 68 -4.60 1.72 -4.73
C GLY A 68 -4.75 1.29 -6.18
N ALA A 69 -3.89 0.38 -6.62
CA ALA A 69 -3.93 -0.16 -7.97
C ALA A 69 -5.25 -0.88 -8.27
N ASN A 70 -5.77 -1.63 -7.32
CA ASN A 70 -7.05 -2.32 -7.48
C ASN A 70 -8.23 -1.35 -7.57
N TYR A 71 -8.20 -0.27 -6.79
CA TYR A 71 -9.24 0.76 -6.84
C TYR A 71 -9.15 1.64 -8.08
N SER A 72 -8.04 1.62 -8.80
CA SER A 72 -7.88 2.38 -10.04
C SER A 72 -8.88 1.96 -11.14
N ARG A 73 -9.50 0.79 -11.01
CA ARG A 73 -10.57 0.34 -11.92
C ARG A 73 -11.74 1.32 -11.96
N PHE A 74 -11.99 2.06 -10.88
CA PHE A 74 -13.06 3.06 -10.83
C PHE A 74 -12.77 4.29 -11.68
N PHE A 75 -11.50 4.52 -12.01
CA PHE A 75 -11.11 5.56 -12.96
C PHE A 75 -11.74 5.34 -14.34
N GLN A 76 -11.88 4.09 -14.78
CA GLN A 76 -12.55 3.75 -16.05
C GLN A 76 -14.02 4.16 -16.07
N HIS A 77 -14.64 4.26 -14.90
CA HIS A 77 -16.05 4.61 -14.74
C HIS A 77 -16.24 6.10 -14.42
N GLY A 78 -15.22 6.92 -14.67
CA GLY A 78 -15.28 8.36 -14.51
C GLY A 78 -15.01 8.88 -13.10
N GLU A 79 -14.63 8.02 -12.16
CA GLU A 79 -14.29 8.44 -10.80
C GLU A 79 -12.84 8.95 -10.73
N ASN A 80 -12.65 10.05 -10.03
CA ASN A 80 -11.31 10.57 -9.74
C ASN A 80 -10.68 9.85 -8.54
N GLU A 81 -9.41 10.17 -8.25
CA GLU A 81 -8.65 9.59 -7.15
C GLU A 81 -9.34 9.78 -5.79
N GLN A 82 -9.91 10.97 -5.55
CA GLN A 82 -10.59 11.30 -4.29
C GLN A 82 -11.83 10.44 -4.08
N GLN A 83 -12.62 10.25 -5.13
CA GLN A 83 -13.83 9.42 -5.07
C GLN A 83 -13.49 7.95 -4.82
N ALA A 84 -12.47 7.44 -5.51
CA ALA A 84 -11.98 6.08 -5.30
C ALA A 84 -11.41 5.89 -3.89
N LYS A 85 -10.74 6.91 -3.35
CA LYS A 85 -10.19 6.87 -2.00
C LYS A 85 -11.28 6.77 -0.94
N VAL A 86 -12.39 7.45 -1.11
CA VAL A 86 -13.54 7.33 -0.20
C VAL A 86 -14.06 5.89 -0.15
N ARG A 87 -14.09 5.20 -1.30
CA ARG A 87 -14.48 3.79 -1.35
C ARG A 87 -13.53 2.87 -0.60
N ALA A 88 -12.24 3.22 -0.57
CA ALA A 88 -11.20 2.43 0.07
C ALA A 88 -10.96 2.82 1.53
N GLU A 89 -11.73 3.75 2.08
CA GLU A 89 -11.47 4.37 3.39
C GLU A 89 -11.30 3.35 4.52
N ASP A 90 -12.17 2.35 4.60
CA ASP A 90 -12.10 1.33 5.65
C ASP A 90 -10.82 0.51 5.56
N GLU A 91 -10.47 0.08 4.36
CA GLU A 91 -9.25 -0.70 4.12
C GLU A 91 -7.99 0.13 4.38
N LEU A 92 -8.01 1.40 4.00
CA LEU A 92 -6.90 2.33 4.27
C LEU A 92 -6.72 2.55 5.78
N THR A 93 -7.81 2.71 6.50
CA THR A 93 -7.79 2.86 7.96
C THR A 93 -7.19 1.61 8.61
N ASP A 94 -7.54 0.42 8.15
CA ASP A 94 -7.00 -0.84 8.67
C ASP A 94 -5.48 -0.94 8.43
N LEU A 95 -5.02 -0.59 7.24
CA LEU A 95 -3.58 -0.61 6.93
C LEU A 95 -2.81 0.42 7.76
N SER A 96 -3.36 1.61 7.92
CA SER A 96 -2.75 2.66 8.74
C SER A 96 -2.66 2.24 10.21
N PHE A 97 -3.70 1.60 10.71
CA PHE A 97 -3.74 1.06 12.07
C PHE A 97 -2.71 -0.06 12.26
N ASP A 98 -2.59 -0.96 11.29
CA ASP A 98 -1.59 -2.03 11.33
C ASP A 98 -0.17 -1.44 11.37
N MET A 99 0.08 -0.41 10.58
CA MET A 99 1.37 0.28 10.57
C MET A 99 1.67 0.94 11.92
N PHE A 100 0.69 1.65 12.47
CA PHE A 100 0.79 2.28 13.79
C PHE A 100 1.08 1.25 14.88
N ASN A 101 0.35 0.14 14.90
CA ASN A 101 0.55 -0.93 15.87
C ASN A 101 1.93 -1.56 15.76
N LEU A 102 2.41 -1.80 14.55
CA LEU A 102 3.75 -2.34 14.32
C LEU A 102 4.80 -1.43 14.96
N LEU A 103 4.71 -0.13 14.72
CA LEU A 103 5.67 0.84 15.24
C LEU A 103 5.60 0.95 16.75
N THR A 104 4.40 1.03 17.33
CA THR A 104 4.23 1.17 18.79
C THR A 104 4.61 -0.09 19.56
N CYS A 105 4.50 -1.27 18.95
CA CYS A 105 4.91 -2.52 19.57
C CYS A 105 6.43 -2.64 19.68
N TRP A 106 7.17 -2.12 18.70
CA TRP A 106 8.61 -2.33 18.62
C TRP A 106 9.45 -1.15 19.10
N ILE A 107 8.86 0.06 19.20
CA ILE A 107 9.56 1.24 19.69
C ILE A 107 9.25 1.41 21.17
N LEU A 108 10.29 1.32 22.00
CA LEU A 108 10.17 1.33 23.46
C LEU A 108 9.48 2.56 24.04
N GLU A 109 9.53 3.69 23.38
CA GLU A 109 8.89 4.92 23.83
C GLU A 109 7.74 5.32 22.91
N GLY A 110 7.04 4.32 22.35
CA GLY A 110 5.97 4.54 21.36
C GLY A 110 4.86 5.47 21.83
N GLU A 111 4.53 5.46 23.12
CA GLU A 111 3.50 6.35 23.69
C GLU A 111 3.90 7.83 23.60
N ARG A 112 5.19 8.12 23.74
CA ARG A 112 5.73 9.49 23.65
C ARG A 112 5.59 10.06 22.25
N TYR A 113 5.64 9.20 21.22
CA TYR A 113 5.57 9.59 19.82
C TYR A 113 4.23 9.25 19.16
N GLY A 114 3.23 8.85 19.97
CA GLY A 114 1.96 8.31 19.47
C GLY A 114 1.29 9.13 18.39
N ASP A 115 1.12 10.44 18.61
CA ASP A 115 0.47 11.31 17.64
C ASP A 115 1.27 11.43 16.34
N ALA A 116 2.58 11.61 16.45
CA ALA A 116 3.47 11.70 15.29
C ALA A 116 3.51 10.39 14.51
N LEU A 117 3.55 9.24 15.21
CA LEU A 117 3.51 7.92 14.59
C LEU A 117 2.19 7.67 13.86
N GLY A 118 1.08 8.10 14.44
CA GLY A 118 -0.25 7.97 13.82
C GLY A 118 -0.34 8.77 12.52
N ILE A 119 0.08 10.03 12.55
CA ILE A 119 0.09 10.90 11.37
C ILE A 119 1.01 10.33 10.29
N ALA A 120 2.23 9.91 10.65
CA ALA A 120 3.18 9.36 9.71
C ALA A 120 2.69 8.03 9.10
N SER A 121 1.99 7.20 9.88
CA SER A 121 1.38 5.96 9.39
C SER A 121 0.33 6.25 8.33
N ASP A 122 -0.54 7.23 8.57
CA ASP A 122 -1.54 7.68 7.59
C ASP A 122 -0.88 8.19 6.30
N VAL A 123 0.13 9.02 6.43
CA VAL A 123 0.87 9.58 5.27
C VAL A 123 1.52 8.47 4.46
N TYR A 124 2.16 7.52 5.11
CA TYR A 124 2.85 6.41 4.46
C TYR A 124 1.87 5.56 3.63
N VAL A 125 0.78 5.13 4.25
CA VAL A 125 -0.24 4.30 3.59
C VAL A 125 -0.92 5.08 2.47
N ASP A 126 -1.32 6.32 2.71
CA ASP A 126 -1.96 7.17 1.71
C ASP A 126 -1.07 7.43 0.50
N THR A 127 0.20 7.73 0.72
CA THR A 127 1.15 8.03 -0.36
C THR A 127 1.34 6.80 -1.27
N LEU A 128 1.50 5.62 -0.69
CA LEU A 128 1.66 4.39 -1.46
C LEU A 128 0.36 3.98 -2.16
N TRP A 129 -0.78 4.18 -1.53
CA TRP A 129 -2.07 3.97 -2.17
C TRP A 129 -2.23 4.86 -3.41
N GLN A 130 -1.88 6.15 -3.28
CA GLN A 130 -1.96 7.10 -4.40
C GLN A 130 -1.04 6.67 -5.55
N ARG A 131 0.18 6.25 -5.24
CA ARG A 131 1.11 5.76 -6.26
C ARG A 131 0.57 4.51 -6.97
N GLY A 132 -0.02 3.60 -6.22
CA GLY A 132 -0.67 2.42 -6.77
C GLY A 132 -1.86 2.77 -7.66
N PHE A 133 -2.71 3.68 -7.19
CA PHE A 133 -3.85 4.16 -7.97
C PHE A 133 -3.39 4.78 -9.29
N GLN A 134 -2.39 5.65 -9.25
CA GLN A 134 -1.86 6.31 -10.44
C GLN A 134 -1.24 5.31 -11.42
N ALA A 135 -0.50 4.32 -10.92
CA ALA A 135 0.08 3.27 -11.75
C ALA A 135 -1.01 2.43 -12.42
N GLY A 136 -2.03 2.04 -11.68
CA GLY A 136 -3.17 1.30 -12.22
C GLY A 136 -3.97 2.10 -13.23
N ALA A 137 -4.27 3.35 -12.93
CA ALA A 137 -4.99 4.24 -13.84
C ALA A 137 -4.23 4.45 -15.15
N LYS A 138 -2.91 4.59 -15.06
CA LYS A 138 -2.05 4.70 -16.24
C LYS A 138 -2.15 3.47 -17.13
N ARG A 139 -2.13 2.26 -16.54
CA ARG A 139 -2.27 1.02 -17.28
C ARG A 139 -3.62 0.95 -17.99
N TYR A 140 -4.70 1.35 -17.33
CA TYR A 140 -6.02 1.40 -17.95
C TYR A 140 -6.06 2.38 -19.13
N ARG A 141 -5.50 3.57 -18.98
CA ARG A 141 -5.44 4.57 -20.07
C ARG A 141 -4.66 4.04 -21.27
N MET A 142 -3.60 3.29 -21.03
CA MET A 142 -2.74 2.73 -22.07
C MET A 142 -3.22 1.35 -22.54
N LYS A 143 -4.31 0.84 -21.99
CA LYS A 143 -4.87 -0.49 -22.26
C LYS A 143 -3.87 -1.62 -22.00
N LEU A 144 -3.06 -1.47 -20.97
CA LEU A 144 -2.03 -2.44 -20.57
C LEU A 144 -2.52 -3.33 -19.40
N HIS A 145 -3.58 -4.08 -19.60
CA HIS A 145 -4.13 -4.93 -18.52
C HIS A 145 -4.13 -6.43 -18.83
#